data_a85030dda94860e43c542078a6261437
#
_entry.id   a85030dda94860e43c542078a6261437
#
_cell.length_a   1.000
_cell.length_b   1.000
_cell.length_c   1.000
_cell.angle_alpha   90.00
_cell.angle_beta   90.00
_cell.angle_gamma   90.00
#
_symmetry.space_group_name_H-M   'P 1'
#
loop_
_entity.id
_entity.type
_entity.pdbx_description
1 polymer ?
#
loop_
_entity_poly.entity_id
_entity_poly.type
_entity_poly.pdbx_seq_one_letter_code
_entity_poly.pdbx_strand_id
1 'polypeptide(L)'
;DNIKIVRAMPNLPASVGKGVTGYCKSDNLSLNEEENTNTLLNSFGKALCLDNENLINVVTAISGSGPAYIFYLVEVLSKIGMNQGLSAESAKVLALETLIGSAMLLESSNIDPKILRQNVTSPGGTTEAGLEILASKKNGLFDLLNNTISCAKERAIYLNSNNWANHMKKNIEMIKWKLCE
;
A
#
# COMPACT_ATOMS: atom_id res chain seq x y z
N ASP A 1 -14.83 27.57 -17.36
CA ASP A 1 -15.41 27.12 -16.08
C ASP A 1 -14.31 27.15 -15.02
N ASN A 2 -14.55 27.94 -13.97
CA ASN A 2 -13.56 28.15 -12.89
C ASN A 2 -13.75 27.10 -11.76
N ILE A 3 -13.93 25.84 -12.13
CA ILE A 3 -14.12 24.75 -11.18
C ILE A 3 -12.77 24.41 -10.57
N LYS A 4 -12.72 24.34 -9.24
CA LYS A 4 -11.56 23.96 -8.45
C LYS A 4 -11.68 22.48 -8.07
N ILE A 5 -10.67 21.70 -8.37
CA ILE A 5 -10.70 20.24 -8.20
C ILE A 5 -9.48 19.81 -7.39
N VAL A 6 -9.72 18.94 -6.42
CA VAL A 6 -8.70 18.14 -5.76
C VAL A 6 -9.03 16.67 -5.98
N ARG A 7 -8.13 15.94 -6.62
CA ARG A 7 -8.22 14.49 -6.79
C ARG A 7 -7.32 13.81 -5.77
N ALA A 8 -7.90 13.02 -4.89
CA ALA A 8 -7.18 12.38 -3.79
C ALA A 8 -7.34 10.86 -3.83
N MET A 9 -6.28 10.15 -3.46
CA MET A 9 -6.25 8.69 -3.32
C MET A 9 -5.79 8.32 -1.91
N PRO A 10 -6.72 8.19 -0.95
CA PRO A 10 -6.45 7.68 0.40
C PRO A 10 -6.27 6.16 0.40
N ASN A 11 -5.94 5.61 1.57
CA ASN A 11 -5.91 4.17 1.78
C ASN A 11 -6.62 3.75 3.07
N LEU A 12 -6.87 2.44 3.23
CA LEU A 12 -7.65 1.88 4.33
C LEU A 12 -7.16 2.26 5.75
N PRO A 13 -5.84 2.37 6.05
CA PRO A 13 -5.36 2.80 7.36
C PRO A 13 -5.80 4.19 7.80
N ALA A 14 -6.41 5.00 6.94
CA ALA A 14 -7.08 6.25 7.32
C ALA A 14 -8.14 6.04 8.41
N SER A 15 -8.79 4.87 8.44
CA SER A 15 -9.79 4.51 9.46
C SER A 15 -9.26 4.48 10.88
N VAL A 16 -7.94 4.38 11.05
CA VAL A 16 -7.24 4.41 12.33
C VAL A 16 -6.26 5.59 12.45
N GLY A 17 -6.43 6.63 11.62
CA GLY A 17 -5.59 7.82 11.63
C GLY A 17 -4.16 7.62 11.12
N LYS A 18 -3.89 6.50 10.46
CA LYS A 18 -2.57 6.13 9.89
C LYS A 18 -2.60 6.00 8.37
N GLY A 19 -3.54 6.70 7.74
CA GLY A 19 -3.63 6.75 6.29
C GLY A 19 -2.46 7.49 5.63
N VAL A 20 -2.31 7.24 4.34
CA VAL A 20 -1.55 8.11 3.43
C VAL A 20 -2.41 8.43 2.23
N THR A 21 -2.45 9.70 1.87
CA THR A 21 -3.24 10.21 0.75
C THR A 21 -2.33 10.92 -0.24
N GLY A 22 -2.15 10.37 -1.44
CA GLY A 22 -1.60 11.13 -2.55
C GLY A 22 -2.70 11.96 -3.21
N TYR A 23 -2.44 13.23 -3.52
CA TYR A 23 -3.43 14.06 -4.18
C TYR A 23 -2.81 14.99 -5.21
N CYS A 24 -3.62 15.37 -6.20
CA CYS A 24 -3.35 16.43 -7.15
C CYS A 24 -4.42 17.51 -7.03
N LYS A 25 -4.05 18.72 -7.32
CA LYS A 25 -4.95 19.88 -7.29
C LYS A 25 -4.92 20.64 -8.61
N SER A 26 -6.00 21.34 -8.92
CA SER A 26 -6.01 22.30 -10.03
C SER A 26 -5.21 23.56 -9.67
N ASP A 27 -4.59 24.21 -10.67
CA ASP A 27 -3.70 25.36 -10.49
C ASP A 27 -4.40 26.60 -9.96
N ASN A 28 -5.73 26.64 -10.01
CA ASN A 28 -6.54 27.80 -9.62
C ASN A 28 -7.00 27.78 -8.15
N LEU A 29 -6.46 26.91 -7.31
CA LEU A 29 -6.69 26.97 -5.86
C LEU A 29 -5.97 28.19 -5.27
N SER A 30 -6.66 28.91 -4.40
CA SER A 30 -6.03 29.94 -3.55
C SER A 30 -5.23 29.29 -2.43
N LEU A 31 -4.30 30.03 -1.83
CA LEU A 31 -3.48 29.55 -0.70
C LEU A 31 -4.33 29.01 0.46
N ASN A 32 -5.43 29.71 0.78
CA ASN A 32 -6.34 29.28 1.84
C ASN A 32 -7.05 27.95 1.50
N GLU A 33 -7.41 27.72 0.25
CA GLU A 33 -8.02 26.45 -0.18
C GLU A 33 -7.00 25.30 -0.19
N GLU A 34 -5.75 25.59 -0.52
CA GLU A 34 -4.67 24.63 -0.40
C GLU A 34 -4.42 24.24 1.06
N GLU A 35 -4.38 25.20 1.97
CA GLU A 35 -4.22 24.98 3.41
C GLU A 35 -5.39 24.17 3.97
N ASN A 36 -6.63 24.51 3.62
CA ASN A 36 -7.82 23.76 4.00
C ASN A 36 -7.77 22.31 3.47
N THR A 37 -7.34 22.13 2.23
CA THR A 37 -7.14 20.80 1.62
C THR A 37 -6.12 19.99 2.41
N ASN A 38 -4.96 20.56 2.70
CA ASN A 38 -3.92 19.92 3.49
C ASN A 38 -4.41 19.56 4.89
N THR A 39 -5.09 20.46 5.57
CA THR A 39 -5.65 20.25 6.90
C THR A 39 -6.65 19.09 6.89
N LEU A 40 -7.56 19.09 5.91
CA LEU A 40 -8.54 18.01 5.75
C LEU A 40 -7.86 16.66 5.51
N LEU A 41 -6.93 16.59 4.55
CA LEU A 41 -6.31 15.32 4.17
C LEU A 41 -5.37 14.79 5.26
N ASN A 42 -4.71 15.67 6.01
CA ASN A 42 -3.86 15.27 7.15
C ASN A 42 -4.65 14.88 8.40
N SER A 43 -5.96 15.14 8.47
CA SER A 43 -6.79 14.76 9.62
C SER A 43 -6.92 13.23 9.81
N PHE A 44 -6.69 12.44 8.77
CA PHE A 44 -6.76 10.98 8.81
C PHE A 44 -5.46 10.28 8.42
N GLY A 45 -4.33 11.01 8.44
CA GLY A 45 -3.00 10.48 8.15
C GLY A 45 -2.09 11.50 7.50
N LYS A 46 -1.18 11.06 6.62
CA LYS A 46 -0.26 11.94 5.89
C LYS A 46 -0.78 12.26 4.50
N ALA A 47 -0.71 13.51 4.09
CA ALA A 47 -1.06 13.97 2.76
C ALA A 47 0.20 14.32 1.94
N LEU A 48 0.24 13.90 0.67
CA LEU A 48 1.32 14.14 -0.27
C LEU A 48 0.75 14.78 -1.53
N CYS A 49 1.06 16.07 -1.78
CA CYS A 49 0.75 16.71 -3.05
C CYS A 49 1.68 16.15 -4.14
N LEU A 50 1.10 15.77 -5.27
CA LEU A 50 1.82 15.17 -6.38
C LEU A 50 1.91 16.20 -7.52
N ASP A 51 3.05 16.22 -8.20
CA ASP A 51 3.32 17.14 -9.30
C ASP A 51 2.54 16.80 -10.59
N ASN A 52 2.04 15.56 -10.68
CA ASN A 52 1.39 15.05 -11.89
C ASN A 52 0.27 14.07 -11.53
N GLU A 53 -0.89 14.26 -12.14
CA GLU A 53 -2.07 13.41 -11.92
C GLU A 53 -1.83 11.93 -12.29
N ASN A 54 -0.96 11.63 -13.25
CA ASN A 54 -0.61 10.25 -13.59
C ASN A 54 0.04 9.49 -12.42
N LEU A 55 0.66 10.19 -11.48
CA LEU A 55 1.24 9.62 -10.26
C LEU A 55 0.18 9.06 -9.31
N ILE A 56 -1.07 9.46 -9.43
CA ILE A 56 -2.20 8.86 -8.69
C ILE A 56 -2.29 7.34 -8.96
N ASN A 57 -1.98 6.89 -10.18
CA ASN A 57 -1.97 5.46 -10.50
C ASN A 57 -0.85 4.71 -9.76
N VAL A 58 0.30 5.36 -9.56
CA VAL A 58 1.41 4.80 -8.78
C VAL A 58 1.04 4.78 -7.29
N VAL A 59 0.46 5.87 -6.77
CA VAL A 59 -0.06 5.93 -5.39
C VAL A 59 -1.11 4.84 -5.17
N THR A 60 -2.02 4.64 -6.11
CA THR A 60 -3.02 3.56 -6.04
C THR A 60 -2.36 2.20 -5.90
N ALA A 61 -1.34 1.91 -6.73
CA ALA A 61 -0.65 0.63 -6.70
C ALA A 61 0.19 0.42 -5.43
N ILE A 62 0.88 1.46 -4.93
CA ILE A 62 1.78 1.35 -3.77
C ILE A 62 1.01 1.44 -2.46
N SER A 63 0.21 2.49 -2.26
CA SER A 63 -0.42 2.77 -0.97
C SER A 63 -1.91 2.46 -0.93
N GLY A 64 -2.64 2.62 -2.04
CA GLY A 64 -4.04 2.25 -2.12
C GLY A 64 -4.25 0.74 -1.97
N SER A 65 -3.50 -0.04 -2.76
CA SER A 65 -3.49 -1.51 -2.70
C SER A 65 -2.58 -2.06 -1.61
N GLY A 66 -1.59 -1.27 -1.15
CA GLY A 66 -0.56 -1.66 -0.19
C GLY A 66 -1.06 -2.37 1.06
N PRO A 67 -2.13 -1.92 1.73
CA PRO A 67 -2.65 -2.61 2.90
C PRO A 67 -2.97 -4.09 2.65
N ALA A 68 -3.50 -4.43 1.47
CA ALA A 68 -3.77 -5.82 1.11
C ALA A 68 -2.49 -6.65 0.99
N TYR A 69 -1.39 -6.09 0.51
CA TYR A 69 -0.09 -6.78 0.43
C TYR A 69 0.47 -7.05 1.82
N ILE A 70 0.31 -6.10 2.74
CA ILE A 70 0.74 -6.24 4.13
C ILE A 70 -0.11 -7.30 4.86
N PHE A 71 -1.43 -7.30 4.67
CA PHE A 71 -2.31 -8.33 5.24
C PHE A 71 -1.96 -9.72 4.73
N TYR A 72 -1.69 -9.84 3.42
CA TYR A 72 -1.26 -11.08 2.81
C TYR A 72 0.12 -11.55 3.32
N LEU A 73 1.05 -10.62 3.55
CA LEU A 73 2.35 -10.95 4.18
C LEU A 73 2.17 -11.60 5.56
N VAL A 74 1.30 -11.02 6.41
CA VAL A 74 1.00 -11.60 7.74
C VAL A 74 0.37 -12.99 7.62
N GLU A 75 -0.57 -13.15 6.67
CA GLU A 75 -1.20 -14.45 6.39
C GLU A 75 -0.15 -15.48 5.98
N VAL A 76 0.74 -15.15 5.04
CA VAL A 76 1.79 -16.05 4.55
C VAL A 76 2.78 -16.40 5.64
N LEU A 77 3.26 -15.44 6.43
CA LEU A 77 4.17 -15.68 7.55
C LEU A 77 3.54 -16.61 8.60
N SER A 78 2.26 -16.40 8.93
CA SER A 78 1.52 -17.26 9.84
C SER A 78 1.42 -18.69 9.31
N LYS A 79 1.10 -18.84 8.03
CA LYS A 79 1.00 -20.15 7.37
C LYS A 79 2.35 -20.87 7.32
N ILE A 80 3.43 -20.16 7.02
CA ILE A 80 4.79 -20.72 7.04
C ILE A 80 5.16 -21.14 8.46
N GLY A 81 4.87 -20.32 9.48
CA GLY A 81 5.11 -20.68 10.88
C GLY A 81 4.43 -21.99 11.28
N MET A 82 3.16 -22.17 10.89
CA MET A 82 2.45 -23.43 11.12
C MET A 82 3.10 -24.61 10.40
N ASN A 83 3.51 -24.43 9.15
CA ASN A 83 4.20 -25.48 8.38
C ASN A 83 5.56 -25.87 8.99
N GLN A 84 6.18 -24.95 9.76
CA GLN A 84 7.43 -25.20 10.51
C GLN A 84 7.19 -25.71 11.94
N GLY A 85 5.95 -26.05 12.31
CA GLY A 85 5.62 -26.70 13.56
C GLY A 85 5.07 -25.80 14.68
N LEU A 86 4.85 -24.52 14.43
CA LEU A 86 4.20 -23.65 15.41
C LEU A 86 2.68 -23.94 15.49
N SER A 87 2.09 -23.73 16.68
CA SER A 87 0.63 -23.66 16.78
C SER A 87 0.07 -22.51 15.94
N ALA A 88 -1.17 -22.61 15.48
CA ALA A 88 -1.83 -21.56 14.71
C ALA A 88 -1.87 -20.21 15.45
N GLU A 89 -2.10 -20.25 16.76
CA GLU A 89 -2.10 -19.07 17.62
C GLU A 89 -0.71 -18.43 17.70
N SER A 90 0.33 -19.22 18.01
CA SER A 90 1.72 -18.74 18.09
C SER A 90 2.20 -18.17 16.77
N ALA A 91 1.94 -18.84 15.64
CA ALA A 91 2.32 -18.38 14.32
C ALA A 91 1.68 -17.03 13.96
N LYS A 92 0.38 -16.88 14.27
CA LYS A 92 -0.35 -15.63 14.04
C LYS A 92 0.20 -14.48 14.88
N VAL A 93 0.42 -14.72 16.19
CA VAL A 93 0.96 -13.69 17.10
C VAL A 93 2.35 -13.25 16.63
N LEU A 94 3.25 -14.20 16.35
CA LEU A 94 4.61 -13.87 15.89
C LEU A 94 4.61 -13.06 14.60
N ALA A 95 3.81 -13.44 13.61
CA ALA A 95 3.74 -12.73 12.34
C ALA A 95 3.19 -11.30 12.52
N LEU A 96 2.10 -11.16 13.28
CA LEU A 96 1.45 -9.88 13.49
C LEU A 96 2.31 -8.91 14.32
N GLU A 97 2.83 -9.37 15.47
CA GLU A 97 3.61 -8.50 16.37
C GLU A 97 4.97 -8.14 15.77
N THR A 98 5.57 -9.01 14.95
CA THR A 98 6.78 -8.66 14.21
C THR A 98 6.51 -7.51 13.22
N LEU A 99 5.39 -7.54 12.51
CA LEU A 99 5.02 -6.45 11.59
C LEU A 99 4.75 -5.15 12.36
N ILE A 100 3.90 -5.20 13.39
CA ILE A 100 3.53 -4.03 14.18
C ILE A 100 4.77 -3.39 14.81
N GLY A 101 5.60 -4.18 15.50
CA GLY A 101 6.80 -3.69 16.15
C GLY A 101 7.80 -3.08 15.18
N SER A 102 8.00 -3.71 14.02
CA SER A 102 8.90 -3.19 12.98
C SER A 102 8.38 -1.87 12.38
N ALA A 103 7.07 -1.75 12.14
CA ALA A 103 6.46 -0.53 11.64
C ALA A 103 6.55 0.61 12.67
N MET A 104 6.30 0.33 13.94
CA MET A 104 6.46 1.32 15.03
C MET A 104 7.90 1.78 15.17
N LEU A 105 8.88 0.88 15.04
CA LEU A 105 10.29 1.22 15.09
C LEU A 105 10.70 2.10 13.92
N LEU A 106 10.23 1.81 12.71
CA LEU A 106 10.44 2.65 11.52
C LEU A 106 9.83 4.06 11.72
N GLU A 107 8.63 4.15 12.27
CA GLU A 107 7.94 5.43 12.48
C GLU A 107 8.65 6.29 13.55
N SER A 108 9.11 5.68 14.65
CA SER A 108 9.64 6.41 15.81
C SER A 108 11.12 6.78 15.70
N SER A 109 11.92 6.00 14.95
CA SER A 109 13.38 6.14 14.99
C SER A 109 13.95 7.20 14.05
N ASN A 110 13.24 7.63 13.02
CA ASN A 110 13.75 8.44 11.90
C ASN A 110 15.02 7.87 11.23
N ILE A 111 15.31 6.59 11.44
CA ILE A 111 16.47 5.89 10.86
C ILE A 111 16.09 5.31 9.51
N ASP A 112 16.99 5.42 8.54
CA ASP A 112 16.80 4.81 7.22
C ASP A 112 16.52 3.30 7.35
N PRO A 113 15.49 2.75 6.67
CA PRO A 113 15.13 1.33 6.73
C PRO A 113 16.31 0.39 6.42
N LYS A 114 17.23 0.81 5.55
CA LYS A 114 18.43 0.04 5.22
C LYS A 114 19.34 -0.10 6.45
N ILE A 115 19.51 0.97 7.23
CA ILE A 115 20.33 0.96 8.44
C ILE A 115 19.67 0.08 9.51
N LEU A 116 18.35 0.23 9.73
CA LEU A 116 17.62 -0.64 10.66
C LEU A 116 17.79 -2.11 10.30
N ARG A 117 17.64 -2.45 9.02
CA ARG A 117 17.87 -3.82 8.53
C ARG A 117 19.31 -4.29 8.82
N GLN A 118 20.32 -3.46 8.57
CA GLN A 118 21.72 -3.81 8.84
C GLN A 118 21.97 -4.04 10.33
N ASN A 119 21.38 -3.24 11.21
CA ASN A 119 21.54 -3.36 12.67
C ASN A 119 21.02 -4.69 13.24
N VAL A 120 20.08 -5.34 12.56
CA VAL A 120 19.54 -6.65 12.96
C VAL A 120 20.12 -7.81 12.15
N THR A 121 21.16 -7.54 11.33
CA THR A 121 21.79 -8.54 10.46
C THR A 121 23.23 -8.77 10.93
N SER A 122 23.42 -9.76 11.80
CA SER A 122 24.77 -10.17 12.22
C SER A 122 25.42 -11.09 11.18
N PRO A 123 26.73 -10.96 10.95
CA PRO A 123 27.46 -11.88 10.06
C PRO A 123 27.32 -13.35 10.47
N GLY A 124 26.98 -14.20 9.52
CA GLY A 124 26.71 -15.63 9.76
C GLY A 124 25.42 -15.91 10.51
N GLY A 125 24.59 -14.89 10.75
CA GLY A 125 23.34 -15.03 11.51
C GLY A 125 22.15 -15.49 10.66
N THR A 126 21.05 -15.84 11.34
CA THR A 126 19.80 -16.30 10.71
C THR A 126 19.16 -15.23 9.82
N THR A 127 19.29 -13.96 10.22
CA THR A 127 18.78 -12.83 9.43
C THR A 127 19.53 -12.69 8.11
N GLU A 128 20.86 -12.84 8.11
CA GLU A 128 21.66 -12.79 6.89
C GLU A 128 21.26 -13.89 5.93
N ALA A 129 21.18 -15.14 6.40
CA ALA A 129 20.75 -16.29 5.59
C ALA A 129 19.36 -16.10 4.98
N GLY A 130 18.40 -15.54 5.74
CA GLY A 130 17.07 -15.22 5.23
C GLY A 130 17.11 -14.10 4.18
N LEU A 131 17.93 -13.07 4.40
CA LEU A 131 18.08 -11.95 3.48
C LEU A 131 18.80 -12.32 2.17
N GLU A 132 19.69 -13.32 2.16
CA GLU A 132 20.29 -13.84 0.92
C GLU A 132 19.22 -14.29 -0.08
N ILE A 133 18.16 -14.92 0.41
CA ILE A 133 17.02 -15.32 -0.44
C ILE A 133 16.14 -14.10 -0.76
N LEU A 134 15.73 -13.36 0.26
CA LEU A 134 14.75 -12.28 0.12
C LEU A 134 15.28 -11.11 -0.73
N ALA A 135 16.57 -10.78 -0.59
CA ALA A 135 17.22 -9.70 -1.32
C ALA A 135 18.01 -10.21 -2.56
N SER A 136 17.75 -11.44 -2.99
CA SER A 136 18.35 -11.98 -4.22
C SER A 136 18.09 -11.07 -5.41
N LYS A 137 19.11 -10.89 -6.27
CA LYS A 137 19.01 -10.11 -7.51
C LYS A 137 18.06 -10.73 -8.54
N LYS A 138 17.74 -12.01 -8.41
CA LYS A 138 16.88 -12.74 -9.33
C LYS A 138 15.81 -13.47 -8.52
N ASN A 139 14.56 -13.18 -8.82
CA ASN A 139 13.39 -13.71 -8.12
C ASN A 139 13.32 -13.36 -6.61
N GLY A 140 14.02 -12.30 -6.18
CA GLY A 140 13.91 -11.78 -4.83
C GLY A 140 12.66 -10.91 -4.64
N LEU A 141 12.51 -10.36 -3.43
CA LEU A 141 11.36 -9.53 -3.08
C LEU A 141 11.21 -8.32 -4.01
N PHE A 142 12.32 -7.72 -4.47
CA PHE A 142 12.28 -6.59 -5.38
C PHE A 142 11.56 -6.95 -6.70
N ASP A 143 11.93 -8.06 -7.33
CA ASP A 143 11.32 -8.50 -8.58
C ASP A 143 9.83 -8.80 -8.40
N LEU A 144 9.50 -9.50 -7.30
CA LEU A 144 8.11 -9.82 -6.97
C LEU A 144 7.26 -8.56 -6.79
N LEU A 145 7.73 -7.62 -5.95
CA LEU A 145 7.00 -6.38 -5.69
C LEU A 145 6.96 -5.47 -6.92
N ASN A 146 8.03 -5.39 -7.70
CA ASN A 146 8.05 -4.61 -8.93
C ASN A 146 6.97 -5.10 -9.91
N ASN A 147 6.85 -6.40 -10.11
CA ASN A 147 5.83 -6.98 -10.97
C ASN A 147 4.41 -6.76 -10.39
N THR A 148 4.25 -6.92 -9.08
CA THR A 148 2.97 -6.68 -8.39
C THR A 148 2.51 -5.23 -8.55
N ILE A 149 3.39 -4.27 -8.29
CA ILE A 149 3.09 -2.83 -8.41
C ILE A 149 2.84 -2.44 -9.86
N SER A 150 3.61 -2.97 -10.80
CA SER A 150 3.40 -2.71 -12.24
C SER A 150 2.02 -3.18 -12.70
N CYS A 151 1.63 -4.41 -12.35
CA CYS A 151 0.32 -4.96 -12.67
C CYS A 151 -0.82 -4.13 -12.05
N ALA A 152 -0.69 -3.75 -10.77
CA ALA A 152 -1.68 -2.93 -10.09
C ALA A 152 -1.79 -1.52 -10.71
N LYS A 153 -0.66 -0.89 -11.07
CA LYS A 153 -0.62 0.40 -11.76
C LYS A 153 -1.30 0.33 -13.14
N GLU A 154 -1.00 -0.69 -13.94
CA GLU A 154 -1.64 -0.90 -15.24
C GLU A 154 -3.15 -1.06 -15.08
N ARG A 155 -3.59 -1.81 -14.08
CA ARG A 155 -5.00 -1.95 -13.76
C ARG A 155 -5.65 -0.63 -13.34
N ALA A 156 -4.96 0.20 -12.56
CA ALA A 156 -5.43 1.53 -12.18
C ALA A 156 -5.59 2.44 -13.40
N ILE A 157 -4.63 2.44 -14.33
CA ILE A 157 -4.72 3.17 -15.60
C ILE A 157 -5.92 2.70 -16.42
N TYR A 158 -6.11 1.38 -16.54
CA TYR A 158 -7.23 0.82 -17.26
C TYR A 158 -8.59 1.24 -16.68
N LEU A 159 -8.72 1.25 -15.35
CA LEU A 159 -9.95 1.67 -14.65
C LEU A 159 -10.22 3.17 -14.80
N ASN A 160 -9.19 3.99 -14.87
CA ASN A 160 -9.29 5.44 -15.07
C ASN A 160 -9.56 5.84 -16.53
N SER A 161 -9.33 4.94 -17.50
CA SER A 161 -9.70 5.17 -18.89
C SER A 161 -11.22 5.04 -19.07
N ASN A 162 -11.79 5.63 -20.16
CA ASN A 162 -13.23 5.61 -20.48
C ASN A 162 -13.86 4.20 -20.54
N ASN A 163 -13.08 3.16 -20.47
CA ASN A 163 -13.54 1.77 -20.37
C ASN A 163 -14.21 1.43 -19.02
N TRP A 164 -14.02 2.27 -17.97
CA TRP A 164 -14.61 2.04 -16.65
C TRP A 164 -16.15 1.97 -16.70
N ALA A 165 -16.79 2.88 -17.42
CA ALA A 165 -18.25 2.93 -17.55
C ALA A 165 -18.83 1.66 -18.22
N ASN A 166 -18.13 1.11 -19.22
CA ASN A 166 -18.53 -0.11 -19.91
C ASN A 166 -18.30 -1.35 -19.05
N HIS A 167 -17.23 -1.38 -18.25
CA HIS A 167 -16.94 -2.48 -17.33
C HIS A 167 -17.95 -2.53 -16.17
N MET A 168 -18.33 -1.37 -15.61
CA MET A 168 -19.36 -1.29 -14.58
C MET A 168 -20.74 -1.73 -15.10
N LYS A 169 -21.13 -1.33 -16.32
CA LYS A 169 -22.38 -1.81 -16.94
C LYS A 169 -22.41 -3.32 -17.03
N LYS A 170 -21.33 -3.94 -17.52
CA LYS A 170 -21.22 -5.40 -17.66
C LYS A 170 -21.27 -6.13 -16.32
N ASN A 171 -20.65 -5.58 -15.27
CA ASN A 171 -20.68 -6.16 -13.93
C ASN A 171 -22.05 -6.00 -13.27
N ILE A 172 -22.76 -4.88 -13.47
CA ILE A 172 -24.12 -4.66 -12.98
C ILE A 172 -25.10 -5.63 -13.66
N GLU A 173 -24.96 -5.86 -14.94
CA GLU A 173 -25.78 -6.85 -15.67
C GLU A 173 -25.51 -8.27 -15.15
N MET A 174 -24.25 -8.63 -14.88
CA MET A 174 -23.87 -9.93 -14.33
C MET A 174 -24.39 -10.14 -12.88
N ILE A 175 -24.39 -9.06 -12.06
CA ILE A 175 -24.96 -9.10 -10.69
C ILE A 175 -26.48 -9.21 -10.76
N LYS A 176 -27.15 -8.47 -11.65
CA LYS A 176 -28.60 -8.60 -11.86
C LYS A 176 -29.00 -10.01 -12.29
N TRP A 177 -28.21 -10.64 -13.16
CA TRP A 177 -28.46 -12.01 -13.59
C TRP A 177 -28.35 -13.02 -12.43
N LYS A 178 -27.36 -12.89 -11.55
CA LYS A 178 -27.18 -13.75 -10.35
C LYS A 178 -28.24 -13.54 -9.25
N LEU A 179 -28.96 -12.44 -9.25
CA LEU A 179 -30.04 -12.15 -8.28
C LEU A 179 -31.42 -12.60 -8.79
N CYS A 180 -31.50 -13.05 -10.04
CA CYS A 180 -32.73 -13.54 -10.67
C CYS A 180 -32.79 -15.08 -10.81
N GLU A 181 -31.76 -15.81 -10.36
CA GLU A 181 -31.73 -17.26 -10.14
C GLU A 181 -31.92 -17.58 -8.65
#